data_a5e28516a32877e5fb54ba28aafd882c
#
_entry.id   a5e28516a32877e5fb54ba28aafd882c
#
_cell.length_a   1.000
_cell.length_b   1.000
_cell.length_c   1.000
_cell.angle_alpha   90.00
_cell.angle_beta   90.00
_cell.angle_gamma   90.00
#
_symmetry.space_group_name_H-M   'P 1'
#
loop_
_entity.id
_entity.type
_entity.pdbx_description
1 polymer ?
#
loop_
_entity_poly.entity_id
_entity_poly.type
_entity_poly.pdbx_seq_one_letter_code
_entity_poly.pdbx_strand_id
1 'polypeptide(L)'
;MSKTLIIAEKPSVAQDIVRALTPTVGKFEKHAEHFENDTHVVTSAVGHLVEIKAPEQYDVKRGKWSFAHLPVVPPHFELAPIDKAKTRLNAVVKLVKRKDVSRLINACDAGREGELIFRLIVQYAGTEKKPIDKPVERLWLQSMTPQAIREGFEKLRSDAQMRGLADAARSRSEADWLVGINGTR
;
A
#
# COMPACT_ATOMS: atom_id res chain seq x y z
N MET A 1 17.59 -16.93 4.97
CA MET A 1 17.91 -15.61 5.54
C MET A 1 16.65 -14.76 5.49
N SER A 2 16.51 -13.85 6.45
CA SER A 2 15.33 -12.98 6.56
C SER A 2 15.54 -11.72 5.69
N LYS A 3 14.52 -11.35 4.90
CA LYS A 3 14.57 -10.20 3.98
C LYS A 3 13.63 -9.09 4.41
N THR A 4 13.98 -7.86 4.02
CA THR A 4 13.13 -6.67 4.16
C THR A 4 12.46 -6.38 2.82
N LEU A 5 11.13 -6.25 2.80
CA LEU A 5 10.38 -5.83 1.62
C LEU A 5 10.13 -4.33 1.67
N ILE A 6 10.55 -3.63 0.63
CA ILE A 6 10.33 -2.20 0.43
C ILE A 6 9.29 -2.02 -0.67
N ILE A 7 8.21 -1.31 -0.37
CA ILE A 7 7.12 -1.04 -1.31
C ILE A 7 7.08 0.45 -1.62
N ALA A 8 7.45 0.82 -2.82
CA ALA A 8 7.35 2.19 -3.35
C ALA A 8 5.98 2.42 -4.01
N GLU A 9 5.61 3.67 -4.23
CA GLU A 9 4.36 4.01 -4.94
C GLU A 9 4.48 3.82 -6.45
N LYS A 10 5.67 4.12 -7.01
CA LYS A 10 5.92 4.11 -8.45
C LYS A 10 7.17 3.30 -8.81
N PRO A 11 7.21 2.67 -10.00
CA PRO A 11 8.38 1.90 -10.43
C PRO A 11 9.68 2.73 -10.49
N SER A 12 9.62 4.00 -10.87
CA SER A 12 10.78 4.90 -10.89
C SER A 12 11.38 5.08 -9.50
N VAL A 13 10.53 5.26 -8.49
CA VAL A 13 10.95 5.39 -7.08
C VAL A 13 11.62 4.10 -6.59
N ALA A 14 11.09 2.93 -6.96
CA ALA A 14 11.72 1.66 -6.64
C ALA A 14 13.12 1.54 -7.26
N GLN A 15 13.31 2.00 -8.51
CA GLN A 15 14.63 2.02 -9.18
C GLN A 15 15.60 2.98 -8.47
N ASP A 16 15.14 4.16 -8.06
CA ASP A 16 15.97 5.13 -7.34
C ASP A 16 16.41 4.59 -5.97
N ILE A 17 15.52 3.89 -5.25
CA ILE A 17 15.83 3.20 -4.00
C ILE A 17 16.89 2.12 -4.23
N VAL A 18 16.73 1.27 -5.23
CA VAL A 18 17.71 0.24 -5.60
C VAL A 18 19.06 0.86 -5.88
N ARG A 19 19.10 1.91 -6.70
CA ARG A 19 20.34 2.63 -7.04
C ARG A 19 21.01 3.22 -5.80
N ALA A 20 20.25 3.82 -4.90
CA ALA A 20 20.77 4.43 -3.69
C ALA A 20 21.29 3.41 -2.68
N LEU A 21 20.66 2.22 -2.57
CA LEU A 21 21.03 1.18 -1.61
C LEU A 21 22.13 0.25 -2.11
N THR A 22 22.32 0.10 -3.42
CA THR A 22 23.31 -0.83 -3.99
C THR A 22 24.71 -0.70 -3.37
N PRO A 23 25.25 0.50 -3.11
CA PRO A 23 26.58 0.64 -2.50
C PRO A 23 26.67 0.11 -1.07
N THR A 24 25.55 0.02 -0.35
CA THR A 24 25.52 -0.36 1.08
C THR A 24 25.06 -1.79 1.31
N VAL A 25 24.11 -2.29 0.52
CA VAL A 25 23.49 -3.62 0.74
C VAL A 25 23.81 -4.63 -0.36
N GLY A 26 24.59 -4.24 -1.36
CA GLY A 26 24.96 -5.09 -2.48
C GLY A 26 24.06 -4.96 -3.70
N LYS A 27 24.48 -5.58 -4.80
CA LYS A 27 23.80 -5.53 -6.09
C LYS A 27 22.45 -6.25 -6.04
N PHE A 28 21.46 -5.65 -6.66
CA PHE A 28 20.13 -6.26 -6.83
C PHE A 28 20.01 -6.94 -8.20
N GLU A 29 19.36 -8.09 -8.22
CA GLU A 29 18.88 -8.73 -9.44
C GLU A 29 17.51 -8.17 -9.80
N LYS A 30 17.30 -7.92 -11.10
CA LYS A 30 16.01 -7.45 -11.62
C LYS A 30 15.15 -8.64 -12.02
N HIS A 31 13.98 -8.75 -11.41
CA HIS A 31 12.91 -9.67 -11.80
C HIS A 31 11.79 -8.92 -12.53
N ALA A 32 10.77 -9.65 -13.00
CA ALA A 32 9.63 -9.04 -13.73
C ALA A 32 8.90 -7.97 -12.89
N GLU A 33 8.71 -8.23 -11.59
CA GLU A 33 7.86 -7.41 -10.73
C GLU A 33 8.61 -6.78 -9.54
N HIS A 34 9.88 -7.05 -9.36
CA HIS A 34 10.69 -6.57 -8.23
C HIS A 34 12.18 -6.63 -8.49
N PHE A 35 12.94 -6.02 -7.61
CA PHE A 35 14.39 -6.17 -7.48
C PHE A 35 14.69 -6.92 -6.20
N GLU A 36 15.69 -7.79 -6.21
CA GLU A 36 16.01 -8.62 -5.05
C GLU A 36 17.51 -8.83 -4.90
N ASN A 37 17.96 -8.89 -3.65
CA ASN A 37 19.26 -9.39 -3.25
C ASN A 37 19.14 -10.28 -2.01
N ASP A 38 20.25 -10.61 -1.35
CA ASP A 38 20.23 -11.52 -0.20
C ASP A 38 19.42 -10.99 1.00
N THR A 39 19.31 -9.67 1.15
CA THR A 39 18.74 -9.02 2.32
C THR A 39 17.47 -8.20 2.04
N HIS A 40 17.26 -7.78 0.80
CA HIS A 40 16.17 -6.86 0.44
C HIS A 40 15.42 -7.31 -0.80
N VAL A 41 14.13 -7.01 -0.80
CA VAL A 41 13.23 -7.07 -1.95
C VAL A 41 12.63 -5.68 -2.14
N VAL A 42 12.71 -5.11 -3.33
CA VAL A 42 12.17 -3.79 -3.65
C VAL A 42 11.14 -3.94 -4.76
N THR A 43 9.92 -3.51 -4.49
CA THR A 43 8.83 -3.50 -5.47
C THR A 43 8.09 -2.17 -5.44
N SER A 44 7.14 -2.01 -6.33
CA SER A 44 6.29 -0.81 -6.36
C SER A 44 4.83 -1.16 -6.63
N ALA A 45 3.95 -0.31 -6.14
CA ALA A 45 2.63 -0.12 -6.71
C ALA A 45 2.72 0.61 -8.08
N VAL A 46 1.59 0.99 -8.61
CA VAL A 46 1.45 1.91 -9.74
C VAL A 46 0.33 2.92 -9.42
N GLY A 47 0.44 3.56 -8.25
CA GLY A 47 -0.64 4.26 -7.59
C GLY A 47 -1.55 3.32 -6.81
N HIS A 48 -2.83 3.62 -6.72
CA HIS A 48 -3.79 2.74 -6.03
C HIS A 48 -3.95 1.38 -6.73
N LEU A 49 -3.85 0.32 -5.95
CA LEU A 49 -4.09 -1.07 -6.39
C LEU A 49 -5.39 -1.64 -5.83
N VAL A 50 -5.86 -1.04 -4.73
CA VAL A 50 -7.02 -1.49 -3.95
C VAL A 50 -7.93 -0.29 -3.72
N GLU A 51 -9.23 -0.51 -3.77
CA GLU A 51 -10.27 0.47 -3.51
C GLU A 51 -11.34 -0.08 -2.57
N ILE A 52 -12.18 0.80 -2.01
CA ILE A 52 -13.39 0.38 -1.30
C ILE A 52 -14.38 -0.16 -2.32
N LYS A 53 -14.99 -1.32 -2.04
CA LYS A 53 -16.00 -1.91 -2.91
C LYS A 53 -17.10 -0.92 -3.29
N ALA A 54 -17.51 -0.95 -4.54
CA ALA A 54 -18.67 -0.20 -5.00
C ALA A 54 -19.98 -0.73 -4.36
N PRO A 55 -21.02 0.10 -4.22
CA PRO A 55 -22.30 -0.32 -3.62
C PRO A 55 -22.89 -1.56 -4.25
N GLU A 56 -22.73 -1.74 -5.56
CA GLU A 56 -23.23 -2.88 -6.32
C GLU A 56 -22.59 -4.21 -5.91
N GLN A 57 -21.40 -4.15 -5.32
CA GLN A 57 -20.65 -5.32 -4.85
C GLN A 57 -21.08 -5.77 -3.44
N TYR A 58 -21.80 -4.92 -2.70
CA TYR A 58 -22.37 -5.29 -1.40
C TYR A 58 -23.76 -5.92 -1.54
N ASP A 59 -24.60 -5.38 -2.44
CA ASP A 59 -25.94 -5.88 -2.72
C ASP A 59 -26.37 -5.42 -4.12
N VAL A 60 -26.71 -6.36 -5.00
CA VAL A 60 -27.17 -6.08 -6.36
C VAL A 60 -28.39 -5.17 -6.40
N LYS A 61 -29.29 -5.27 -5.40
CA LYS A 61 -30.46 -4.40 -5.28
C LYS A 61 -30.09 -2.96 -4.91
N ARG A 62 -29.04 -2.77 -4.11
CA ARG A 62 -28.54 -1.45 -3.70
C ARG A 62 -27.74 -0.75 -4.81
N GLY A 63 -27.25 -1.49 -5.81
CA GLY A 63 -26.58 -0.93 -6.97
C GLY A 63 -27.48 -0.16 -7.93
N LYS A 64 -28.81 -0.33 -7.85
CA LYS A 64 -29.75 0.45 -8.67
C LYS A 64 -29.91 1.85 -8.09
N TRP A 65 -29.67 2.84 -8.95
CA TRP A 65 -29.89 4.25 -8.63
C TRP A 65 -31.35 4.54 -8.33
N SER A 66 -31.67 4.71 -7.07
CA SER A 66 -33.01 5.03 -6.60
C SER A 66 -32.93 5.66 -5.22
N PHE A 67 -33.65 6.74 -4.99
CA PHE A 67 -33.80 7.36 -3.68
C PHE A 67 -34.31 6.38 -2.60
N ALA A 68 -35.06 5.36 -3.01
CA ALA A 68 -35.55 4.32 -2.09
C ALA A 68 -34.42 3.46 -1.50
N HIS A 69 -33.23 3.47 -2.08
CA HIS A 69 -32.06 2.70 -1.62
C HIS A 69 -31.01 3.55 -0.89
N LEU A 70 -31.28 4.83 -0.69
CA LEU A 70 -30.43 5.75 0.08
C LEU A 70 -30.90 5.86 1.53
N PRO A 71 -30.00 6.08 2.49
CA PRO A 71 -28.55 6.14 2.32
C PRO A 71 -27.91 4.75 2.22
N VAL A 72 -26.82 4.63 1.44
CA VAL A 72 -25.99 3.44 1.41
C VAL A 72 -24.88 3.61 2.47
N VAL A 73 -25.02 2.93 3.59
CA VAL A 73 -24.05 2.92 4.69
C VAL A 73 -23.68 1.47 4.96
N PRO A 74 -22.52 0.98 4.48
CA PRO A 74 -22.11 -0.39 4.74
C PRO A 74 -21.76 -0.56 6.22
N PRO A 75 -22.00 -1.73 6.83
CA PRO A 75 -21.62 -2.01 8.21
C PRO A 75 -20.09 -1.97 8.40
N HIS A 76 -19.35 -2.31 7.36
CA HIS A 76 -17.90 -2.14 7.25
C HIS A 76 -17.51 -1.95 5.79
N PHE A 77 -16.40 -1.25 5.58
CA PHE A 77 -15.86 -1.00 4.25
C PHE A 77 -15.00 -2.19 3.82
N GLU A 78 -15.49 -2.93 2.84
CA GLU A 78 -14.76 -4.01 2.23
C GLU A 78 -13.87 -3.50 1.08
N LEU A 79 -12.78 -4.18 0.85
CA LEU A 79 -11.79 -3.83 -0.18
C LEU A 79 -11.94 -4.71 -1.41
N ALA A 80 -11.71 -4.10 -2.56
CA ALA A 80 -11.66 -4.80 -3.85
C ALA A 80 -10.40 -4.38 -4.62
N PRO A 81 -9.83 -5.27 -5.43
CA PRO A 81 -8.75 -4.90 -6.34
C PRO A 81 -9.29 -4.01 -7.44
N ILE A 82 -8.52 -2.99 -7.81
CA ILE A 82 -8.78 -2.21 -9.02
C ILE A 82 -8.49 -3.10 -10.24
N ASP A 83 -9.45 -3.27 -11.13
CA ASP A 83 -9.39 -4.25 -12.22
C ASP A 83 -8.12 -4.15 -13.06
N LYS A 84 -7.76 -2.95 -13.46
CA LYS A 84 -6.55 -2.69 -14.27
C LYS A 84 -5.24 -2.98 -13.52
N ALA A 85 -5.29 -3.05 -12.19
CA ALA A 85 -4.13 -3.21 -11.32
C ALA A 85 -4.00 -4.61 -10.72
N LYS A 86 -4.91 -5.54 -11.01
CA LYS A 86 -4.95 -6.90 -10.42
C LYS A 86 -3.63 -7.67 -10.53
N THR A 87 -2.99 -7.63 -11.69
CA THR A 87 -1.71 -8.33 -11.90
C THR A 87 -0.63 -7.78 -10.97
N ARG A 88 -0.52 -6.46 -10.89
CA ARG A 88 0.45 -5.79 -10.00
C ARG A 88 0.12 -6.05 -8.54
N LEU A 89 -1.14 -5.94 -8.15
CA LEU A 89 -1.57 -6.24 -6.78
C LEU A 89 -1.21 -7.67 -6.39
N ASN A 90 -1.50 -8.65 -7.22
CA ASN A 90 -1.17 -10.04 -6.96
C ASN A 90 0.34 -10.27 -6.78
N ALA A 91 1.16 -9.61 -7.58
CA ALA A 91 2.61 -9.67 -7.45
C ALA A 91 3.08 -9.11 -6.10
N VAL A 92 2.60 -7.92 -5.73
CA VAL A 92 2.95 -7.28 -4.44
C VAL A 92 2.45 -8.12 -3.25
N VAL A 93 1.22 -8.63 -3.30
CA VAL A 93 0.63 -9.49 -2.26
C VAL A 93 1.45 -10.78 -2.07
N LYS A 94 1.90 -11.40 -3.15
CA LYS A 94 2.80 -12.56 -3.06
C LYS A 94 4.09 -12.24 -2.32
N LEU A 95 4.71 -11.09 -2.60
CA LEU A 95 5.91 -10.65 -1.91
C LEU A 95 5.66 -10.37 -0.43
N VAL A 96 4.55 -9.69 -0.09
CA VAL A 96 4.15 -9.42 1.31
C VAL A 96 3.97 -10.72 2.10
N LYS A 97 3.43 -11.77 1.47
CA LYS A 97 3.16 -13.08 2.09
C LYS A 97 4.37 -14.02 2.15
N ARG A 98 5.49 -13.69 1.52
CA ARG A 98 6.69 -14.54 1.54
C ARG A 98 7.15 -14.81 2.97
N LYS A 99 7.49 -16.07 3.25
CA LYS A 99 7.96 -16.49 4.58
C LYS A 99 9.33 -15.94 4.94
N ASP A 100 10.18 -15.74 3.94
CA ASP A 100 11.51 -15.16 4.11
C ASP A 100 11.48 -13.61 4.23
N VAL A 101 10.35 -12.97 3.93
CA VAL A 101 10.13 -11.55 4.21
C VAL A 101 9.64 -11.40 5.64
N SER A 102 10.46 -10.80 6.50
CA SER A 102 10.15 -10.63 7.93
C SER A 102 9.76 -9.21 8.32
N ARG A 103 9.99 -8.22 7.46
CA ARG A 103 9.75 -6.80 7.74
C ARG A 103 9.30 -6.09 6.46
N LEU A 104 8.40 -5.10 6.62
CA LEU A 104 7.91 -4.27 5.54
C LEU A 104 8.35 -2.83 5.75
N ILE A 105 8.76 -2.16 4.67
CA ILE A 105 9.02 -0.72 4.65
C ILE A 105 8.08 -0.06 3.66
N ASN A 106 7.26 0.85 4.15
CA ASN A 106 6.44 1.72 3.34
C ASN A 106 7.31 2.85 2.77
N ALA A 107 7.59 2.80 1.50
CA ALA A 107 8.34 3.80 0.74
C ALA A 107 7.45 4.52 -0.31
N CYS A 108 6.14 4.53 -0.09
CA CYS A 108 5.21 5.34 -0.88
C CYS A 108 5.43 6.83 -0.60
N ASP A 109 4.89 7.69 -1.45
CA ASP A 109 5.08 9.14 -1.38
C ASP A 109 4.72 9.68 0.03
N ALA A 110 5.47 10.68 0.49
CA ALA A 110 5.27 11.27 1.81
C ALA A 110 3.95 12.04 1.85
N GLY A 111 2.98 11.52 2.59
CA GLY A 111 1.66 12.10 2.72
C GLY A 111 0.57 11.08 3.02
N ARG A 112 -0.67 11.56 3.15
CA ARG A 112 -1.86 10.74 3.43
C ARG A 112 -2.10 9.71 2.34
N GLU A 113 -1.92 10.09 1.07
CA GLU A 113 -2.20 9.24 -0.07
C GLU A 113 -1.24 8.05 -0.13
N GLY A 114 0.07 8.29 0.00
CA GLY A 114 1.06 7.21 0.05
C GLY A 114 0.87 6.29 1.26
N GLU A 115 0.46 6.83 2.41
CA GLU A 115 0.13 6.02 3.58
C GLU A 115 -1.10 5.13 3.30
N LEU A 116 -2.14 5.68 2.67
CA LEU A 116 -3.35 4.95 2.32
C LEU A 116 -3.05 3.79 1.35
N ILE A 117 -2.31 4.06 0.27
CA ILE A 117 -1.95 3.05 -0.74
C ILE A 117 -1.30 1.84 -0.08
N PHE A 118 -0.28 2.06 0.75
CA PHE A 118 0.42 0.98 1.45
C PHE A 118 -0.50 0.21 2.40
N ARG A 119 -1.27 0.94 3.24
CA ARG A 119 -2.16 0.32 4.23
C ARG A 119 -3.23 -0.55 3.59
N LEU A 120 -3.83 -0.09 2.50
CA LEU A 120 -4.83 -0.87 1.77
C LEU A 120 -4.23 -2.15 1.16
N ILE A 121 -3.01 -2.10 0.63
CA ILE A 121 -2.31 -3.29 0.11
C ILE A 121 -2.08 -4.31 1.23
N VAL A 122 -1.57 -3.88 2.37
CA VAL A 122 -1.28 -4.77 3.51
C VAL A 122 -2.57 -5.34 4.09
N GLN A 123 -3.61 -4.53 4.24
CA GLN A 123 -4.93 -4.97 4.70
C GLN A 123 -5.54 -5.99 3.74
N TYR A 124 -5.48 -5.76 2.43
CA TYR A 124 -5.96 -6.68 1.40
C TYR A 124 -5.15 -7.98 1.37
N ALA A 125 -3.83 -7.91 1.60
CA ALA A 125 -2.97 -9.09 1.65
C ALA A 125 -3.29 -10.01 2.83
N GLY A 126 -3.74 -9.45 3.95
CA GLY A 126 -4.24 -10.18 5.12
C GLY A 126 -5.74 -10.49 5.01
N THR A 127 -6.27 -11.04 6.10
CA THR A 127 -7.71 -11.19 6.34
C THR A 127 -7.98 -10.77 7.78
N GLU A 128 -9.24 -10.49 8.13
CA GLU A 128 -9.60 -10.19 9.53
C GLU A 128 -9.15 -11.30 10.50
N LYS A 129 -9.27 -12.58 10.07
CA LYS A 129 -8.88 -13.74 10.89
C LYS A 129 -7.36 -14.00 10.86
N LYS A 130 -6.66 -13.52 9.84
CA LYS A 130 -5.22 -13.71 9.65
C LYS A 130 -4.60 -12.46 9.04
N PRO A 131 -4.44 -11.40 9.81
CA PRO A 131 -3.77 -10.18 9.34
C PRO A 131 -2.30 -10.46 9.00
N ILE A 132 -1.68 -9.56 8.27
CA ILE A 132 -0.24 -9.59 8.06
C ILE A 132 0.42 -9.15 9.37
N ASP A 133 1.08 -10.11 10.02
CA ASP A 133 1.82 -9.89 11.27
C ASP A 133 3.31 -9.74 10.98
N LYS A 134 3.68 -8.60 10.41
CA LYS A 134 5.06 -8.24 10.11
C LYS A 134 5.32 -6.81 10.56
N PRO A 135 6.45 -6.52 11.23
CA PRO A 135 6.82 -5.16 11.56
C PRO A 135 6.81 -4.25 10.35
N VAL A 136 6.25 -3.06 10.49
CA VAL A 136 6.15 -2.04 9.47
C VAL A 136 6.93 -0.81 9.91
N GLU A 137 7.74 -0.26 9.02
CA GLU A 137 8.43 1.01 9.17
C GLU A 137 8.16 1.90 7.97
N ARG A 138 8.35 3.19 8.15
CA ARG A 138 8.06 4.21 7.15
C ARG A 138 9.31 4.94 6.71
N LEU A 139 9.63 4.85 5.43
CA LEU A 139 10.58 5.72 4.77
C LEU A 139 9.87 7.02 4.37
N TRP A 140 10.28 8.13 4.97
CA TRP A 140 9.70 9.44 4.70
C TRP A 140 10.68 10.31 3.93
N LEU A 141 10.44 10.46 2.63
CA LEU A 141 11.34 11.18 1.73
C LEU A 141 10.69 12.48 1.24
N GLN A 142 11.44 13.56 1.31
CA GLN A 142 11.12 14.85 0.70
C GLN A 142 12.03 15.16 -0.50
N SER A 143 13.04 14.32 -0.73
CA SER A 143 13.99 14.40 -1.84
C SER A 143 14.33 12.99 -2.31
N MET A 144 14.53 12.83 -3.63
CA MET A 144 14.86 11.56 -4.27
C MET A 144 16.34 11.42 -4.64
N THR A 145 17.20 12.30 -4.11
CA THR A 145 18.65 12.12 -4.31
C THR A 145 19.13 10.84 -3.62
N PRO A 146 20.14 10.14 -4.16
CA PRO A 146 20.69 8.93 -3.53
C PRO A 146 21.11 9.14 -2.08
N GLN A 147 21.64 10.32 -1.76
CA GLN A 147 22.02 10.67 -0.39
C GLN A 147 20.79 10.79 0.52
N ALA A 148 19.75 11.53 0.09
CA ALA A 148 18.52 11.69 0.88
C ALA A 148 17.82 10.34 1.11
N ILE A 149 17.83 9.45 0.13
CA ILE A 149 17.28 8.10 0.28
C ILE A 149 18.05 7.33 1.34
N ARG A 150 19.40 7.29 1.29
CA ARG A 150 20.22 6.59 2.30
C ARG A 150 19.99 7.16 3.70
N GLU A 151 20.02 8.47 3.86
CA GLU A 151 19.74 9.14 5.14
C GLU A 151 18.31 8.83 5.65
N GLY A 152 17.34 8.71 4.74
CA GLY A 152 15.98 8.31 5.08
C GLY A 152 15.91 6.89 5.65
N PHE A 153 16.69 5.96 5.11
CA PHE A 153 16.78 4.58 5.65
C PHE A 153 17.46 4.52 7.03
N GLU A 154 18.31 5.48 7.36
CA GLU A 154 18.89 5.61 8.71
C GLU A 154 17.89 6.18 9.73
N LYS A 155 16.83 6.84 9.25
CA LYS A 155 15.85 7.58 10.06
C LYS A 155 14.42 7.08 9.81
N LEU A 156 14.23 5.77 9.67
CA LEU A 156 12.90 5.18 9.48
C LEU A 156 11.98 5.55 10.65
N ARG A 157 10.74 5.88 10.32
CA ARG A 157 9.68 6.12 11.31
C ARG A 157 9.03 4.81 11.70
N SER A 158 8.70 4.67 12.98
CA SER A 158 7.95 3.50 13.47
C SER A 158 6.49 3.53 13.00
N ASP A 159 5.86 2.35 12.97
CA ASP A 159 4.42 2.24 12.70
C ASP A 159 3.57 3.08 13.66
N ALA A 160 3.94 3.11 14.93
CA ALA A 160 3.24 3.91 15.94
C ALA A 160 3.24 5.42 15.62
N GLN A 161 4.35 5.94 15.11
CA GLN A 161 4.45 7.35 14.69
C GLN A 161 3.56 7.67 13.48
N MET A 162 3.23 6.67 12.66
CA MET A 162 2.44 6.83 11.44
C MET A 162 0.95 6.53 11.63
N ARG A 163 0.55 5.99 12.80
CA ARG A 163 -0.84 5.55 13.04
C ARG A 163 -1.85 6.67 12.86
N GLY A 164 -1.59 7.86 13.42
CA GLY A 164 -2.49 9.00 13.26
C GLY A 164 -2.68 9.42 11.81
N LEU A 165 -1.61 9.38 11.00
CA LEU A 165 -1.69 9.67 9.57
C LEU A 165 -2.47 8.58 8.81
N ALA A 166 -2.25 7.31 9.16
CA ALA A 166 -2.97 6.17 8.57
C ALA A 166 -4.47 6.24 8.86
N ASP A 167 -4.85 6.54 10.11
CA ASP A 167 -6.25 6.69 10.51
C ASP A 167 -6.92 7.89 9.82
N ALA A 168 -6.21 9.02 9.71
CA ALA A 168 -6.70 10.19 8.98
C ALA A 168 -6.90 9.89 7.48
N ALA A 169 -5.97 9.16 6.87
CA ALA A 169 -6.06 8.77 5.45
C ALA A 169 -7.24 7.83 5.20
N ARG A 170 -7.44 6.83 6.08
CA ARG A 170 -8.57 5.90 6.01
C ARG A 170 -9.90 6.62 6.21
N SER A 171 -10.02 7.42 7.27
CA SER A 171 -11.24 8.16 7.57
C SER A 171 -11.64 9.11 6.43
N ARG A 172 -10.64 9.77 5.81
CA ARG A 172 -10.87 10.61 4.63
C ARG A 172 -11.42 9.79 3.46
N SER A 173 -10.82 8.65 3.15
CA SER A 173 -11.26 7.77 2.06
C SER A 173 -12.67 7.25 2.26
N GLU A 174 -13.01 6.81 3.47
CA GLU A 174 -14.33 6.32 3.84
C GLU A 174 -15.39 7.44 3.80
N ALA A 175 -15.06 8.63 4.28
CA ALA A 175 -15.93 9.80 4.22
C ALA A 175 -16.18 10.24 2.77
N ASP A 176 -15.15 10.33 1.95
CA ASP A 176 -15.27 10.68 0.53
C ASP A 176 -16.16 9.66 -0.22
N TRP A 177 -16.04 8.36 0.12
CA TRP A 177 -16.90 7.32 -0.43
C TRP A 177 -18.38 7.52 -0.01
N LEU A 178 -18.63 7.71 1.29
CA LEU A 178 -19.99 7.92 1.81
C LEU A 178 -20.66 9.15 1.20
N VAL A 179 -19.94 10.27 1.17
CA VAL A 179 -20.48 11.52 0.60
C VAL A 179 -20.67 11.38 -0.91
N GLY A 180 -19.70 10.81 -1.61
CA GLY A 180 -19.79 10.59 -3.05
C GLY A 180 -20.96 9.70 -3.43
N ILE A 181 -21.15 8.59 -2.73
CA ILE A 181 -22.25 7.64 -3.02
C ILE A 181 -23.62 8.22 -2.66
N ASN A 182 -23.74 8.90 -1.55
CA ASN A 182 -25.06 9.35 -1.04
C ASN A 182 -25.43 10.77 -1.44
N GLY A 183 -24.45 11.63 -1.73
CA GLY A 183 -24.67 13.03 -2.02
C GLY A 183 -24.68 13.40 -3.50
N THR A 184 -24.16 12.55 -4.38
CA THR A 184 -24.07 12.80 -5.83
C THR A 184 -24.98 11.91 -6.67
N ARG A 185 -25.72 11.04 -6.06
CA ARG A 185 -26.66 10.11 -6.70
C ARG A 185 -28.10 10.60 -6.63
#